data_30e3a87d78eed90cc273d24abc1c2860
#
_entry.id   30e3a87d78eed90cc273d24abc1c2860
#
_cell.length_a   1.000
_cell.length_b   1.000
_cell.length_c   1.000
_cell.angle_alpha   90.00
_cell.angle_beta   90.00
_cell.angle_gamma   90.00
#
_symmetry.space_group_name_H-M   'P 1'
#
loop_
_entity.id
_entity.type
_entity.pdbx_description
1 polymer ?
#
loop_
_entity_poly.entity_id
_entity_poly.type
_entity_poly.pdbx_seq_one_letter_code
_entity_poly.pdbx_strand_id
1 'polypeptide(L)'
;MKDVMLQTAKILLLGLFVILVWGIFHGSRRRVDFAVLRSEVQEVFGTSGMKEGDAQLLRRLYGVNGGELANWYLLTAEDNMAVEELLLVECASSEQAGQVRLAAEKRAETQKNNFEGYGPEQVQLLDNCVIQEEDPYVLFVVSELAQEVKTAFLKGL
;
A
#
# COMPACT_ATOMS: atom_id res chain seq x y z
N MET A 1 25.31 49.68 6.23
CA MET A 1 23.85 49.46 6.23
C MET A 1 23.34 48.67 5.01
N LYS A 2 23.80 48.95 3.78
CA LYS A 2 23.34 48.20 2.58
C LYS A 2 23.71 46.70 2.63
N ASP A 3 24.87 46.32 3.12
CA ASP A 3 25.33 44.93 3.18
C ASP A 3 24.56 44.10 4.20
N VAL A 4 24.17 44.70 5.33
CA VAL A 4 23.35 44.03 6.35
C VAL A 4 21.92 43.79 5.81
N MET A 5 21.36 44.78 5.14
CA MET A 5 20.04 44.64 4.50
C MET A 5 20.03 43.57 3.40
N LEU A 6 21.11 43.46 2.62
CA LEU A 6 21.25 42.43 1.59
C LEU A 6 21.41 41.05 2.18
N GLN A 7 22.12 40.88 3.31
CA GLN A 7 22.26 39.60 3.99
C GLN A 7 20.97 39.16 4.66
N THR A 8 20.22 40.05 5.30
CA THR A 8 18.91 39.72 5.89
C THR A 8 17.90 39.31 4.80
N ALA A 9 17.89 39.99 3.65
CA ALA A 9 17.04 39.60 2.52
C ALA A 9 17.37 38.20 1.98
N LYS A 10 18.67 37.83 1.89
CA LYS A 10 19.08 36.49 1.45
C LYS A 10 18.67 35.41 2.44
N ILE A 11 18.77 35.64 3.75
CA ILE A 11 18.36 34.69 4.79
C ILE A 11 16.85 34.49 4.76
N LEU A 12 16.05 35.53 4.59
CA LEU A 12 14.59 35.46 4.46
C LEU A 12 14.17 34.67 3.22
N LEU A 13 14.87 34.92 2.09
CA LEU A 13 14.60 34.21 0.83
C LEU A 13 14.94 32.72 0.93
N LEU A 14 16.03 32.37 1.60
CA LEU A 14 16.43 31.00 1.88
C LEU A 14 15.43 30.31 2.80
N GLY A 15 14.97 31.00 3.84
CA GLY A 15 13.94 30.48 4.76
C GLY A 15 12.61 30.23 4.04
N LEU A 16 12.17 31.16 3.19
CA LEU A 16 10.97 31.00 2.37
C LEU A 16 11.13 29.82 1.40
N PHE A 17 12.27 29.69 0.76
CA PHE A 17 12.57 28.58 -0.15
C PHE A 17 12.51 27.20 0.57
N VAL A 18 13.10 27.10 1.77
CA VAL A 18 13.05 25.89 2.59
C VAL A 18 11.60 25.54 2.97
N ILE A 19 10.79 26.54 3.35
CA ILE A 19 9.36 26.34 3.68
C ILE A 19 8.57 25.90 2.44
N LEU A 20 8.82 26.46 1.27
CA LEU A 20 8.16 26.06 0.01
C LEU A 20 8.56 24.64 -0.39
N VAL A 21 9.85 24.31 -0.32
CA VAL A 21 10.34 22.96 -0.60
C VAL A 21 9.73 21.95 0.40
N TRP A 22 9.71 22.30 1.68
CA TRP A 22 9.09 21.46 2.71
C TRP A 22 7.60 21.27 2.48
N GLY A 23 6.87 22.33 2.06
CA GLY A 23 5.47 22.26 1.69
C GLY A 23 5.19 21.36 0.47
N ILE A 24 6.11 21.32 -0.51
CA ILE A 24 6.00 20.43 -1.68
C ILE A 24 6.22 18.96 -1.26
N PHE A 25 7.21 18.70 -0.40
CA PHE A 25 7.50 17.34 0.10
C PHE A 25 6.51 16.84 1.17
N HIS A 26 5.80 17.75 1.85
CA HIS A 26 4.75 17.45 2.82
C HIS A 26 3.36 17.84 2.28
N GLY A 27 3.23 17.89 0.94
CA GLY A 27 1.97 18.18 0.27
C GLY A 27 0.84 17.35 0.86
N SER A 28 -0.31 17.96 1.04
CA SER A 28 -1.52 17.40 1.67
C SER A 28 -1.74 15.96 1.23
N ARG A 29 -1.42 15.02 2.12
CA ARG A 29 -1.81 13.63 1.94
C ARG A 29 -3.32 13.63 1.83
N ARG A 30 -3.84 13.27 0.67
CA ARG A 30 -5.27 13.08 0.47
C ARG A 30 -5.66 11.89 1.36
N ARG A 31 -6.18 12.18 2.55
CA ARG A 31 -6.79 11.15 3.38
C ARG A 31 -8.22 10.98 2.91
N VAL A 32 -8.49 9.82 2.37
CA VAL A 32 -9.84 9.36 2.05
C VAL A 32 -10.38 8.54 3.21
N ASP A 33 -11.70 8.37 3.27
CA ASP A 33 -12.29 7.46 4.25
C ASP A 33 -11.89 6.03 3.89
N PHE A 34 -11.10 5.40 4.76
CA PHE A 34 -10.62 4.04 4.55
C PHE A 34 -11.76 3.02 4.38
N ALA A 35 -12.89 3.22 5.06
CA ALA A 35 -14.04 2.33 4.92
C ALA A 35 -14.66 2.42 3.52
N VAL A 36 -14.70 3.62 2.93
CA VAL A 36 -15.17 3.83 1.55
C VAL A 36 -14.21 3.20 0.57
N LEU A 37 -12.90 3.49 0.68
CA LEU A 37 -11.87 2.91 -0.18
C LEU A 37 -11.87 1.37 -0.11
N ARG A 38 -11.97 0.81 1.11
CA ARG A 38 -12.12 -0.63 1.33
C ARG A 38 -13.32 -1.18 0.57
N SER A 39 -14.49 -0.55 0.67
CA SER A 39 -15.69 -1.06 0.03
C SER A 39 -15.61 -1.04 -1.48
N GLU A 40 -15.04 0.00 -2.09
CA GLU A 40 -14.83 0.10 -3.55
C GLU A 40 -13.87 -0.98 -4.07
N VAL A 41 -12.76 -1.18 -3.38
CA VAL A 41 -11.77 -2.21 -3.71
C VAL A 41 -12.36 -3.62 -3.53
N GLN A 42 -13.08 -3.86 -2.44
CA GLN A 42 -13.71 -5.13 -2.11
C GLN A 42 -14.82 -5.51 -3.10
N GLU A 43 -15.60 -4.55 -3.57
CA GLU A 43 -16.67 -4.76 -4.55
C GLU A 43 -16.12 -5.33 -5.86
N VAL A 44 -14.97 -4.81 -6.33
CA VAL A 44 -14.31 -5.28 -7.56
C VAL A 44 -13.59 -6.62 -7.34
N PHE A 45 -12.90 -6.77 -6.19
CA PHE A 45 -12.16 -7.99 -5.88
C PHE A 45 -13.06 -9.19 -5.66
N GLY A 46 -14.23 -8.99 -5.02
CA GLY A 46 -15.12 -10.05 -4.59
C GLY A 46 -14.69 -10.71 -3.28
N THR A 47 -15.64 -11.38 -2.61
CA THR A 47 -15.39 -12.02 -1.31
C THR A 47 -15.72 -13.51 -1.29
N SER A 48 -16.20 -14.05 -2.42
CA SER A 48 -16.56 -15.47 -2.51
C SER A 48 -15.31 -16.34 -2.36
N GLY A 49 -15.34 -17.31 -1.44
CA GLY A 49 -14.19 -18.18 -1.17
C GLY A 49 -13.02 -17.48 -0.43
N MET A 50 -13.27 -16.30 0.14
CA MET A 50 -12.29 -15.52 0.87
C MET A 50 -12.64 -15.45 2.36
N LYS A 51 -11.61 -15.37 3.19
CA LYS A 51 -11.72 -15.12 4.64
C LYS A 51 -11.00 -13.84 5.03
N GLU A 52 -11.58 -13.10 5.94
CA GLU A 52 -10.94 -11.93 6.53
C GLU A 52 -9.82 -12.36 7.50
N GLY A 53 -8.65 -11.77 7.33
CA GLY A 53 -7.49 -12.03 8.17
C GLY A 53 -7.51 -11.18 9.42
N ASP A 54 -7.00 -11.75 10.51
CA ASP A 54 -6.77 -11.05 11.78
C ASP A 54 -5.36 -10.48 11.88
N ALA A 55 -5.07 -9.73 12.94
CA ALA A 55 -3.75 -9.12 13.18
C ALA A 55 -2.64 -10.17 13.33
N GLN A 56 -2.95 -11.37 13.81
CA GLN A 56 -1.99 -12.47 13.92
C GLN A 56 -1.63 -13.00 12.52
N LEU A 57 -2.62 -13.13 11.63
CA LEU A 57 -2.41 -13.54 10.24
C LEU A 57 -1.60 -12.50 9.48
N LEU A 58 -1.94 -11.21 9.60
CA LEU A 58 -1.20 -10.11 9.00
C LEU A 58 0.28 -10.16 9.42
N ARG A 59 0.54 -10.29 10.71
CA ARG A 59 1.91 -10.40 11.22
C ARG A 59 2.65 -11.63 10.71
N ARG A 60 1.97 -12.76 10.61
CA ARG A 60 2.56 -14.02 10.13
C ARG A 60 2.93 -13.97 8.66
N LEU A 61 2.07 -13.37 7.81
CA LEU A 61 2.26 -13.34 6.37
C LEU A 61 3.22 -12.23 5.91
N TYR A 62 3.14 -11.07 6.57
CA TYR A 62 3.85 -9.86 6.14
C TYR A 62 4.91 -9.38 7.14
N GLY A 63 4.94 -9.90 8.36
CA GLY A 63 5.79 -9.39 9.43
C GLY A 63 5.38 -8.01 9.96
N VAL A 64 4.21 -7.52 9.56
CA VAL A 64 3.69 -6.19 9.91
C VAL A 64 2.80 -6.28 11.16
N ASN A 65 2.97 -5.35 12.09
CA ASN A 65 2.13 -5.23 13.26
C ASN A 65 0.91 -4.35 12.95
N GLY A 66 -0.28 -4.94 12.89
CA GLY A 66 -1.53 -4.22 12.59
C GLY A 66 -1.85 -3.09 13.57
N GLY A 67 -1.37 -3.17 14.82
CA GLY A 67 -1.55 -2.10 15.82
C GLY A 67 -0.72 -0.84 15.57
N GLU A 68 0.27 -0.89 14.67
CA GLU A 68 1.10 0.25 14.28
C GLU A 68 0.62 0.92 12.99
N LEU A 69 -0.35 0.32 12.30
CA LEU A 69 -0.99 0.84 11.11
C LEU A 69 -2.16 1.75 11.49
N ALA A 70 -2.46 2.75 10.66
CA ALA A 70 -3.64 3.58 10.85
C ALA A 70 -4.93 2.77 10.58
N ASN A 71 -4.97 2.06 9.46
CA ASN A 71 -6.03 1.12 9.11
C ASN A 71 -5.45 0.00 8.22
N TRP A 72 -6.12 -1.14 8.21
CA TRP A 72 -5.77 -2.25 7.31
C TRP A 72 -6.95 -3.19 7.07
N TYR A 73 -6.91 -3.87 5.94
CA TYR A 73 -7.86 -4.89 5.56
C TYR A 73 -7.13 -6.00 4.81
N LEU A 74 -7.33 -7.24 5.24
CA LEU A 74 -6.70 -8.42 4.65
C LEU A 74 -7.78 -9.45 4.32
N LEU A 75 -7.79 -9.92 3.08
CA LEU A 75 -8.51 -11.11 2.63
C LEU A 75 -7.52 -12.15 2.11
N THR A 76 -7.71 -13.40 2.46
CA THR A 76 -6.97 -14.53 1.93
C THR A 76 -7.92 -15.60 1.47
N ALA A 77 -7.56 -16.38 0.46
CA ALA A 77 -8.35 -17.53 0.05
C ALA A 77 -8.60 -18.51 1.20
N GLU A 78 -9.78 -19.11 1.25
CA GLU A 78 -10.11 -20.18 2.20
C GLU A 78 -9.41 -21.49 1.84
N ASP A 79 -9.24 -21.74 0.54
CA ASP A 79 -8.53 -22.90 0.02
C ASP A 79 -7.02 -22.70 0.10
N ASN A 80 -6.31 -23.65 0.67
CA ASN A 80 -4.86 -23.65 0.78
C ASN A 80 -4.13 -23.80 -0.57
N MET A 81 -4.82 -24.24 -1.61
CA MET A 81 -4.29 -24.35 -2.97
C MET A 81 -4.54 -23.10 -3.80
N ALA A 82 -5.30 -22.14 -3.28
CA ALA A 82 -5.56 -20.86 -3.90
C ALA A 82 -4.55 -19.80 -3.40
N VAL A 83 -4.26 -18.81 -4.24
CA VAL A 83 -3.30 -17.73 -3.97
C VAL A 83 -3.92 -16.36 -3.95
N GLU A 84 -5.22 -16.27 -4.20
CA GLU A 84 -5.94 -15.01 -4.21
C GLU A 84 -5.82 -14.34 -2.84
N GLU A 85 -5.41 -13.10 -2.87
CA GLU A 85 -5.11 -12.31 -1.66
C GLU A 85 -5.33 -10.83 -1.95
N LEU A 86 -5.91 -10.13 -0.98
CA LEU A 86 -6.07 -8.68 -0.99
C LEU A 86 -5.56 -8.13 0.33
N LEU A 87 -4.58 -7.23 0.27
CA LEU A 87 -4.15 -6.42 1.40
C LEU A 87 -4.30 -4.94 1.03
N LEU A 88 -5.09 -4.21 1.80
CA LEU A 88 -5.21 -2.77 1.74
C LEU A 88 -4.76 -2.19 3.09
N VAL A 89 -3.85 -1.23 3.06
CA VAL A 89 -3.27 -0.63 4.26
C VAL A 89 -3.27 0.89 4.15
N GLU A 90 -3.63 1.56 5.24
CA GLU A 90 -3.34 2.96 5.49
C GLU A 90 -2.22 3.05 6.51
N CYS A 91 -1.09 3.59 6.11
CA CYS A 91 0.12 3.71 6.92
C CYS A 91 0.14 5.03 7.70
N ALA A 92 0.83 5.03 8.84
CA ALA A 92 1.03 6.23 9.63
C ALA A 92 2.09 7.17 9.01
N SER A 93 3.01 6.64 8.20
CA SER A 93 4.08 7.38 7.54
C SER A 93 4.45 6.78 6.19
N SER A 94 5.11 7.59 5.33
CA SER A 94 5.65 7.14 4.03
C SER A 94 6.72 6.05 4.19
N GLU A 95 7.52 6.12 5.26
CA GLU A 95 8.52 5.09 5.57
C GLU A 95 7.82 3.75 5.83
N GLN A 96 6.73 3.77 6.61
CA GLN A 96 5.93 2.58 6.88
C GLN A 96 5.28 2.04 5.60
N ALA A 97 4.79 2.91 4.70
CA ALA A 97 4.25 2.50 3.42
C ALA A 97 5.30 1.75 2.57
N GLY A 98 6.52 2.26 2.49
CA GLY A 98 7.64 1.58 1.84
C GLY A 98 7.96 0.20 2.47
N GLN A 99 7.90 0.08 3.80
CA GLN A 99 8.10 -1.20 4.49
C GLN A 99 6.97 -2.20 4.18
N VAL A 100 5.72 -1.75 4.17
CA VAL A 100 4.56 -2.60 3.81
C VAL A 100 4.66 -3.05 2.36
N ARG A 101 5.04 -2.16 1.42
CA ARG A 101 5.28 -2.53 0.02
C ARG A 101 6.32 -3.62 -0.12
N LEU A 102 7.48 -3.48 0.54
CA LEU A 102 8.53 -4.51 0.53
C LEU A 102 8.06 -5.84 1.15
N ALA A 103 7.23 -5.78 2.19
CA ALA A 103 6.63 -6.98 2.78
C ALA A 103 5.67 -7.69 1.81
N ALA A 104 4.89 -6.93 1.02
CA ALA A 104 4.02 -7.46 -0.02
C ALA A 104 4.83 -8.11 -1.17
N GLU A 105 5.92 -7.48 -1.62
CA GLU A 105 6.83 -8.05 -2.62
C GLU A 105 7.41 -9.39 -2.14
N LYS A 106 7.90 -9.43 -0.91
CA LYS A 106 8.41 -10.66 -0.30
C LYS A 106 7.33 -11.74 -0.16
N ARG A 107 6.09 -11.34 0.17
CA ARG A 107 4.94 -12.24 0.25
C ARG A 107 4.66 -12.88 -1.11
N ALA A 108 4.58 -12.08 -2.18
CA ALA A 108 4.36 -12.57 -3.54
C ALA A 108 5.46 -13.55 -3.99
N GLU A 109 6.73 -13.21 -3.75
CA GLU A 109 7.87 -14.08 -4.06
C GLU A 109 7.82 -15.40 -3.28
N THR A 110 7.52 -15.34 -1.98
CA THR A 110 7.40 -16.55 -1.14
C THR A 110 6.28 -17.46 -1.64
N GLN A 111 5.12 -16.90 -1.98
CA GLN A 111 4.01 -17.67 -2.55
C GLN A 111 4.40 -18.29 -3.89
N LYS A 112 5.02 -17.52 -4.78
CA LYS A 112 5.48 -18.02 -6.08
C LYS A 112 6.42 -19.21 -5.93
N ASN A 113 7.43 -19.11 -5.06
CA ASN A 113 8.36 -20.20 -4.78
C ASN A 113 7.65 -21.45 -4.22
N ASN A 114 6.59 -21.26 -3.41
CA ASN A 114 5.82 -22.38 -2.87
C ASN A 114 5.03 -23.14 -3.94
N PHE A 115 4.59 -22.47 -5.01
CA PHE A 115 3.80 -23.07 -6.09
C PHE A 115 4.62 -23.44 -7.33
N GLU A 116 5.90 -23.03 -7.38
CA GLU A 116 6.79 -23.36 -8.49
C GLU A 116 6.91 -24.88 -8.68
N GLY A 117 6.68 -25.32 -9.91
CA GLY A 117 6.81 -26.73 -10.31
C GLY A 117 5.52 -27.55 -10.23
N TYR A 118 4.46 -27.09 -9.51
CA TYR A 118 3.20 -27.85 -9.46
C TYR A 118 1.91 -27.01 -9.61
N GLY A 119 1.99 -25.71 -9.45
CA GLY A 119 0.85 -24.79 -9.55
C GLY A 119 1.05 -23.70 -10.63
N PRO A 120 1.05 -24.05 -11.93
CA PRO A 120 1.34 -23.06 -12.98
C PRO A 120 0.30 -21.93 -13.05
N GLU A 121 -0.98 -22.20 -12.75
CA GLU A 121 -2.03 -21.19 -12.69
C GLU A 121 -1.81 -20.22 -11.53
N GLN A 122 -1.44 -20.74 -10.35
CA GLN A 122 -1.11 -19.94 -9.17
C GLN A 122 0.11 -19.06 -9.42
N VAL A 123 1.15 -19.61 -10.05
CA VAL A 123 2.35 -18.86 -10.44
C VAL A 123 1.99 -17.73 -11.41
N GLN A 124 1.13 -18.00 -12.38
CA GLN A 124 0.66 -16.98 -13.33
C GLN A 124 -0.12 -15.85 -12.64
N LEU A 125 -0.99 -16.16 -11.68
CA LEU A 125 -1.70 -15.15 -10.89
C LEU A 125 -0.71 -14.28 -10.08
N LEU A 126 0.29 -14.91 -9.48
CA LEU A 126 1.33 -14.22 -8.69
C LEU A 126 2.25 -13.37 -9.57
N ASP A 127 2.55 -13.80 -10.81
CA ASP A 127 3.31 -13.02 -11.78
C ASP A 127 2.55 -11.76 -12.23
N ASN A 128 1.22 -11.81 -12.21
CA ASN A 128 0.34 -10.70 -12.57
C ASN A 128 -0.20 -9.94 -11.35
N CYS A 129 0.29 -10.23 -10.14
CA CYS A 129 -0.15 -9.52 -8.95
C CYS A 129 0.16 -8.02 -9.05
N VAL A 130 -0.63 -7.22 -8.36
CA VAL A 130 -0.44 -5.77 -8.29
C VAL A 130 0.01 -5.38 -6.89
N ILE A 131 1.08 -4.60 -6.83
CA ILE A 131 1.52 -3.89 -5.63
C ILE A 131 1.56 -2.41 -5.98
N GLN A 132 0.68 -1.61 -5.36
CA GLN A 132 0.57 -0.18 -5.60
C GLN A 132 0.75 0.59 -4.30
N GLU A 133 1.66 1.54 -4.29
CA GLU A 133 1.88 2.47 -3.19
C GLU A 133 1.42 3.87 -3.62
N GLU A 134 0.49 4.45 -2.87
CA GLU A 134 0.03 5.84 -2.99
C GLU A 134 -0.03 6.43 -1.58
N ASP A 135 1.06 7.03 -1.13
CA ASP A 135 1.26 7.48 0.25
C ASP A 135 0.05 8.24 0.82
N PRO A 136 -0.56 7.79 1.92
CA PRO A 136 -0.10 6.77 2.87
C PRO A 136 -0.66 5.34 2.63
N TYR A 137 -1.24 5.05 1.47
CA TYR A 137 -1.93 3.80 1.18
C TYR A 137 -1.04 2.83 0.42
N VAL A 138 -1.19 1.54 0.74
CA VAL A 138 -0.58 0.42 0.00
C VAL A 138 -1.65 -0.60 -0.32
N LEU A 139 -1.71 -0.99 -1.58
CA LEU A 139 -2.54 -2.08 -2.10
C LEU A 139 -1.63 -3.22 -2.56
N PHE A 140 -1.92 -4.44 -2.12
CA PHE A 140 -1.41 -5.67 -2.72
C PHE A 140 -2.58 -6.56 -3.07
N VAL A 141 -2.61 -7.06 -4.30
CA VAL A 141 -3.69 -7.91 -4.79
C VAL A 141 -3.18 -8.98 -5.73
N VAL A 142 -3.60 -10.21 -5.46
CA VAL A 142 -3.42 -11.39 -6.31
C VAL A 142 -4.79 -11.86 -6.72
N SER A 143 -5.14 -11.67 -7.99
CA SER A 143 -6.45 -12.03 -8.56
C SER A 143 -6.39 -11.90 -10.08
N GLU A 144 -7.29 -12.58 -10.80
CA GLU A 144 -7.51 -12.32 -12.23
C GLU A 144 -7.94 -10.86 -12.49
N LEU A 145 -8.60 -10.23 -11.52
CA LEU A 145 -9.09 -8.83 -11.58
C LEU A 145 -8.11 -7.82 -10.95
N ALA A 146 -6.81 -8.17 -10.80
CA ALA A 146 -5.86 -7.34 -10.08
C ALA A 146 -5.72 -5.91 -10.66
N GLN A 147 -5.83 -5.73 -11.97
CA GLN A 147 -5.73 -4.43 -12.64
C GLN A 147 -6.99 -3.58 -12.44
N GLU A 148 -8.17 -4.22 -12.44
CA GLU A 148 -9.45 -3.58 -12.17
C GLU A 148 -9.52 -3.12 -10.70
N VAL A 149 -9.04 -3.95 -9.78
CA VAL A 149 -8.92 -3.61 -8.34
C VAL A 149 -7.96 -2.41 -8.14
N LYS A 150 -6.82 -2.41 -8.83
CA LYS A 150 -5.91 -1.25 -8.85
C LYS A 150 -6.61 0.01 -9.36
N THR A 151 -7.39 -0.11 -10.43
CA THR A 151 -8.12 1.02 -11.02
C THR A 151 -9.16 1.57 -10.03
N ALA A 152 -9.91 0.71 -9.34
CA ALA A 152 -10.84 1.11 -8.28
C ALA A 152 -10.10 1.80 -7.12
N PHE A 153 -8.98 1.25 -6.68
CA PHE A 153 -8.12 1.84 -5.65
C PHE A 153 -7.67 3.27 -6.01
N LEU A 154 -7.10 3.44 -7.21
CA LEU A 154 -6.62 4.75 -7.67
C LEU A 154 -7.74 5.77 -7.85
N LYS A 155 -8.95 5.33 -8.21
CA LYS A 155 -10.12 6.19 -8.36
C LYS A 155 -10.68 6.61 -7.00
N GLY A 156 -10.60 5.76 -5.98
CA GLY A 156 -11.06 6.03 -4.62
C GLY A 156 -10.16 6.99 -3.84
N LEU A 157 -8.92 7.25 -4.30
CA LEU A 157 -7.97 8.22 -3.74
C LEU A 157 -8.16 9.61 -4.34
#